data_660db9b09881608795e47494c674b61e
#
_entry.id   660db9b09881608795e47494c674b61e
#
_cell.length_a   1.000
_cell.length_b   1.000
_cell.length_c   1.000
_cell.angle_alpha   90.00
_cell.angle_beta   90.00
_cell.angle_gamma   90.00
#
_symmetry.space_group_name_H-M   'P 1'
#
loop_
_entity.id
_entity.type
_entity.pdbx_description
1 polymer ?
#
loop_
_entity_poly.entity_id
_entity_poly.type
_entity_poly.pdbx_seq_one_letter_code
_entity_poly.pdbx_strand_id
1 'polypeptide(L)'
;GTAQSGAKRTYTITIVRGHPTGNGGSDPEFDGDYIISDETISGVAPSTTVSSFLSTLGCTNGTISITNASGKEKTSGKIGTGDIVKITVSGNTSTYNVIIFGDVTGDGVINALDLLKIQKHIIGASSLKGAFLQAANIKRSGGLSALDLLKVQKFLMGAAKISQK
;
A
#
# COMPACT_ATOMS: atom_id res chain seq x y z
N GLY A 1 -19.54 38.40 11.12
CA GLY A 1 -18.69 37.39 10.48
C GLY A 1 -18.37 36.31 11.46
N THR A 2 -19.01 35.14 11.29
CA THR A 2 -18.71 33.93 12.07
C THR A 2 -17.51 33.24 11.45
N ALA A 3 -16.39 33.21 12.17
CA ALA A 3 -15.25 32.42 11.80
C ALA A 3 -15.60 30.92 11.97
N GLN A 4 -15.66 30.18 10.87
CA GLN A 4 -15.70 28.74 10.92
C GLN A 4 -14.37 28.22 11.48
N SER A 5 -14.42 27.65 12.68
CA SER A 5 -13.28 26.95 13.25
C SER A 5 -13.04 25.70 12.44
N GLY A 6 -12.01 25.72 11.61
CA GLY A 6 -11.50 24.52 10.94
C GLY A 6 -11.07 23.52 12.00
N ALA A 7 -11.83 22.45 12.17
CA ALA A 7 -11.42 21.34 13.03
C ALA A 7 -10.11 20.77 12.50
N LYS A 8 -9.02 21.05 13.19
CA LYS A 8 -7.72 20.41 12.97
C LYS A 8 -7.88 18.93 13.30
N ARG A 9 -8.00 18.08 12.27
CA ARG A 9 -7.95 16.65 12.47
C ARG A 9 -6.49 16.26 12.71
N THR A 10 -6.16 15.97 13.95
CA THR A 10 -4.86 15.41 14.31
C THR A 10 -4.90 13.93 13.95
N TYR A 11 -4.23 13.53 12.88
CA TYR A 11 -4.02 12.14 12.55
C TYR A 11 -2.72 11.68 13.21
N THR A 12 -2.80 10.70 14.08
CA THR A 12 -1.62 10.08 14.67
C THR A 12 -1.07 9.10 13.66
N ILE A 13 -0.03 9.51 12.92
CA ILE A 13 0.75 8.61 12.10
C ILE A 13 1.69 7.88 13.07
N THR A 14 1.45 6.59 13.28
CA THR A 14 2.42 5.74 13.97
C THR A 14 3.55 5.44 12.99
N ILE A 15 4.56 6.30 12.98
CA ILE A 15 5.81 5.99 12.29
C ILE A 15 6.55 5.00 13.17
N VAL A 16 6.52 3.73 12.80
CA VAL A 16 7.44 2.75 13.39
C VAL A 16 8.81 3.03 12.78
N ARG A 17 9.61 3.80 13.48
CA ARG A 17 10.99 4.11 13.08
C ARG A 17 11.82 2.86 13.24
N GLY A 18 12.20 2.25 12.15
CA GLY A 18 13.28 1.28 12.06
C GLY A 18 14.36 1.77 11.13
N HIS A 19 15.06 2.81 11.49
CA HIS A 19 16.49 3.04 11.22
C HIS A 19 16.94 4.38 11.80
N PRO A 20 17.90 4.39 12.73
CA PRO A 20 18.48 5.62 13.21
C PRO A 20 19.67 5.99 12.33
N THR A 21 19.52 6.91 11.43
CA THR A 21 20.63 7.71 10.98
C THR A 21 20.22 9.17 11.06
N GLY A 22 20.72 9.82 12.09
CA GLY A 22 20.49 11.22 12.29
C GLY A 22 21.03 12.05 11.12
N ASN A 23 20.16 12.91 10.64
CA ASN A 23 20.43 14.30 10.29
C ASN A 23 19.10 14.89 9.80
N GLY A 24 18.58 15.88 10.49
CA GLY A 24 17.31 16.51 10.18
C GLY A 24 17.27 16.99 8.73
N GLY A 25 16.12 16.74 8.07
CA GLY A 25 15.76 17.36 6.80
C GLY A 25 15.90 16.50 5.54
N SER A 26 16.32 15.23 5.63
CA SER A 26 16.51 14.36 4.46
C SER A 26 15.49 13.23 4.31
N ASP A 27 14.61 13.06 5.28
CA ASP A 27 13.58 12.02 5.25
C ASP A 27 12.25 12.57 4.73
N PRO A 28 11.46 11.75 4.01
CA PRO A 28 10.12 12.14 3.59
C PRO A 28 9.21 12.44 4.78
N GLU A 29 8.47 13.54 4.69
CA GLU A 29 7.45 13.92 5.66
C GLU A 29 6.06 13.70 5.05
N PHE A 30 5.17 13.10 5.83
CA PHE A 30 3.81 12.74 5.40
C PHE A 30 2.78 13.32 6.36
N ASP A 31 1.73 13.94 5.81
CA ASP A 31 0.54 14.35 6.55
C ASP A 31 -0.72 13.56 6.14
N GLY A 32 -0.53 12.52 5.35
CA GLY A 32 -1.60 11.69 4.81
C GLY A 32 -2.06 10.57 5.74
N ASP A 33 -3.00 9.77 5.25
CA ASP A 33 -3.73 8.75 6.03
C ASP A 33 -3.30 7.30 5.72
N TYR A 34 -2.19 7.11 5.02
CA TYR A 34 -1.63 5.79 4.76
C TYR A 34 -0.72 5.31 5.89
N ILE A 35 -0.55 4.00 5.99
CA ILE A 35 0.41 3.40 6.92
C ILE A 35 1.75 3.29 6.19
N ILE A 36 2.72 4.05 6.66
CA ILE A 36 4.09 4.05 6.15
C ILE A 36 4.94 3.27 7.13
N SER A 37 5.59 2.24 6.69
CA SER A 37 6.62 1.52 7.44
C SER A 37 7.87 1.40 6.57
N ASP A 38 8.96 0.87 7.10
CA ASP A 38 10.32 0.97 6.55
C ASP A 38 10.43 0.99 5.02
N GLU A 39 9.78 0.05 4.36
CA GLU A 39 9.85 -0.09 2.89
C GLU A 39 8.46 -0.27 2.26
N THR A 40 7.37 -0.02 2.99
CA THR A 40 6.01 -0.26 2.50
C THR A 40 5.04 0.88 2.77
N ILE A 41 4.09 1.04 1.87
CA ILE A 41 2.91 1.87 2.03
C ILE A 41 1.68 0.97 1.96
N SER A 42 0.89 0.94 3.03
CA SER A 42 -0.37 0.20 3.11
C SER A 42 -1.53 1.09 3.58
N GLY A 43 -2.71 0.53 3.73
CA GLY A 43 -3.92 1.32 4.01
C GLY A 43 -4.56 1.89 2.74
N VAL A 44 -4.05 1.54 1.58
CA VAL A 44 -4.56 1.97 0.27
C VAL A 44 -5.78 1.14 -0.09
N ALA A 45 -6.90 1.79 -0.33
CA ALA A 45 -8.11 1.08 -0.76
C ALA A 45 -7.97 0.53 -2.19
N PRO A 46 -8.57 -0.63 -2.51
CA PRO A 46 -8.66 -1.09 -3.89
C PRO A 46 -9.31 -0.04 -4.79
N SER A 47 -8.88 0.01 -6.04
CA SER A 47 -9.33 0.97 -7.06
C SER A 47 -8.92 2.43 -6.83
N THR A 48 -8.02 2.70 -5.89
CA THR A 48 -7.43 4.04 -5.71
C THR A 48 -6.64 4.44 -6.95
N THR A 49 -6.91 5.62 -7.49
CA THR A 49 -6.18 6.17 -8.63
C THR A 49 -4.84 6.76 -8.18
N VAL A 50 -3.89 6.89 -9.11
CA VAL A 50 -2.60 7.55 -8.85
C VAL A 50 -2.81 8.96 -8.28
N SER A 51 -3.73 9.73 -8.85
CA SER A 51 -4.04 11.09 -8.38
C SER A 51 -4.55 11.10 -6.94
N SER A 52 -5.52 10.25 -6.61
CA SER A 52 -6.04 10.12 -5.25
C SER A 52 -5.01 9.60 -4.27
N PHE A 53 -4.17 8.69 -4.72
CA PHE A 53 -3.06 8.14 -3.91
C PHE A 53 -2.07 9.24 -3.52
N LEU A 54 -1.61 10.04 -4.48
CA LEU A 54 -0.66 11.13 -4.22
C LEU A 54 -1.26 12.18 -3.28
N SER A 55 -2.54 12.53 -3.47
CA SER A 55 -3.24 13.46 -2.60
C SER A 55 -3.37 12.94 -1.16
N THR A 56 -3.67 11.64 -1.01
CA THR A 56 -3.83 11.02 0.32
C THR A 56 -2.48 10.71 0.98
N LEU A 57 -1.42 10.47 0.19
CA LEU A 57 -0.07 10.26 0.72
C LEU A 57 0.45 11.50 1.44
N GLY A 58 0.13 12.68 0.92
CA GLY A 58 0.43 13.94 1.59
C GLY A 58 1.92 14.15 1.86
N CYS A 59 2.79 13.84 0.88
CA CYS A 59 4.22 14.13 1.02
C CYS A 59 4.44 15.64 0.93
N THR A 60 5.02 16.23 1.97
CA THR A 60 5.12 17.69 2.13
C THR A 60 6.48 18.26 1.71
N ASN A 61 7.51 17.43 1.60
CA ASN A 61 8.89 17.91 1.46
C ASN A 61 9.71 17.23 0.36
N GLY A 62 9.10 16.45 -0.54
CA GLY A 62 9.85 15.68 -1.52
C GLY A 62 9.23 15.65 -2.91
N THR A 63 10.00 15.16 -3.88
CA THR A 63 9.51 14.80 -5.20
C THR A 63 9.19 13.33 -5.26
N ILE A 64 8.02 12.99 -5.83
CA ILE A 64 7.53 11.61 -5.88
C ILE A 64 7.57 11.11 -7.31
N SER A 65 8.07 9.90 -7.51
CA SER A 65 7.89 9.13 -8.73
C SER A 65 7.31 7.77 -8.42
N ILE A 66 6.44 7.27 -9.27
CA ILE A 66 5.80 5.96 -9.13
C ILE A 66 6.14 5.14 -10.37
N THR A 67 6.57 3.91 -10.15
CA THR A 67 6.71 2.90 -11.20
C THR A 67 5.89 1.67 -10.85
N ASN A 68 5.44 0.94 -11.87
CA ASN A 68 4.84 -0.37 -11.62
C ASN A 68 5.90 -1.42 -11.27
N ALA A 69 5.46 -2.63 -10.93
CA ALA A 69 6.36 -3.74 -10.56
C ALA A 69 7.38 -4.13 -11.66
N SER A 70 7.14 -3.75 -12.92
CA SER A 70 8.08 -3.94 -14.03
C SER A 70 9.01 -2.73 -14.28
N GLY A 71 8.95 -1.71 -13.43
CA GLY A 71 9.81 -0.53 -13.52
C GLY A 71 9.33 0.54 -14.50
N LYS A 72 8.15 0.39 -15.10
CA LYS A 72 7.57 1.39 -15.99
C LYS A 72 6.94 2.51 -15.17
N GLU A 73 7.21 3.75 -15.54
CA GLU A 73 6.62 4.94 -14.92
C GLU A 73 5.08 4.89 -14.94
N LYS A 74 4.48 5.31 -13.85
CA LYS A 74 3.04 5.28 -13.63
C LYS A 74 2.53 6.65 -13.18
N THR A 75 1.95 7.38 -14.11
CA THR A 75 1.41 8.74 -13.86
C THR A 75 -0.12 8.79 -13.82
N SER A 76 -0.78 7.68 -14.17
CA SER A 76 -2.24 7.58 -14.21
C SER A 76 -2.69 6.14 -13.96
N GLY A 77 -4.00 5.94 -13.93
CA GLY A 77 -4.60 4.64 -13.64
C GLY A 77 -4.70 4.33 -12.15
N LYS A 78 -4.79 3.06 -11.81
CA LYS A 78 -4.94 2.60 -10.43
C LYS A 78 -3.59 2.25 -9.82
N ILE A 79 -3.42 2.58 -8.55
CA ILE A 79 -2.32 2.05 -7.73
C ILE A 79 -2.60 0.58 -7.44
N GLY A 80 -1.56 -0.25 -7.54
CA GLY A 80 -1.62 -1.68 -7.27
C GLY A 80 -0.51 -2.16 -6.35
N THR A 81 -0.67 -3.35 -5.83
CA THR A 81 0.39 -4.02 -5.07
C THR A 81 1.64 -4.18 -5.92
N GLY A 82 2.80 -3.88 -5.34
CA GLY A 82 4.08 -3.94 -6.04
C GLY A 82 4.42 -2.69 -6.85
N ASP A 83 3.53 -1.69 -6.90
CA ASP A 83 3.93 -0.37 -7.37
C ASP A 83 5.00 0.18 -6.43
N ILE A 84 6.01 0.81 -7.00
CA ILE A 84 7.17 1.33 -6.29
C ILE A 84 7.08 2.85 -6.24
N VAL A 85 7.03 3.38 -5.04
CA VAL A 85 7.01 4.83 -4.77
C VAL A 85 8.40 5.25 -4.34
N LYS A 86 9.03 6.13 -5.11
CA LYS A 86 10.32 6.75 -4.77
C LYS A 86 10.09 8.20 -4.40
N ILE A 87 10.61 8.59 -3.24
CA ILE A 87 10.49 9.95 -2.73
C ILE A 87 11.89 10.48 -2.49
N THR A 88 12.22 11.57 -3.17
CA THR A 88 13.54 12.22 -3.07
C THR A 88 13.43 13.52 -2.30
N VAL A 89 14.15 13.61 -1.19
CA VAL A 89 14.26 14.79 -0.34
C VAL A 89 15.72 15.17 -0.22
N SER A 90 16.08 16.39 -0.60
CA SER A 90 17.46 16.89 -0.48
C SER A 90 18.52 15.95 -1.08
N GLY A 91 18.21 15.30 -2.20
CA GLY A 91 19.10 14.35 -2.89
C GLY A 91 19.08 12.91 -2.36
N ASN A 92 18.40 12.64 -1.24
CA ASN A 92 18.23 11.29 -0.70
C ASN A 92 16.92 10.69 -1.19
N THR A 93 16.94 9.44 -1.66
CA THR A 93 15.76 8.74 -2.16
C THR A 93 15.37 7.61 -1.23
N SER A 94 14.13 7.68 -0.76
CA SER A 94 13.46 6.59 -0.04
C SER A 94 12.55 5.84 -1.00
N THR A 95 12.51 4.51 -0.86
CA THR A 95 11.76 3.64 -1.76
C THR A 95 10.75 2.80 -0.97
N TYR A 96 9.51 2.81 -1.41
CA TYR A 96 8.41 2.08 -0.76
C TYR A 96 7.67 1.21 -1.76
N ASN A 97 7.29 0.01 -1.35
CA ASN A 97 6.38 -0.86 -2.09
C ASN A 97 4.95 -0.65 -1.61
N VAL A 98 4.02 -0.50 -2.53
CA VAL A 98 2.60 -0.42 -2.19
C VAL A 98 2.06 -1.83 -1.91
N ILE A 99 1.30 -1.96 -0.83
CA ILE A 99 0.62 -3.19 -0.43
C ILE A 99 -0.88 -2.91 -0.34
N ILE A 100 -1.65 -3.59 -1.18
CA ILE A 100 -3.12 -3.62 -1.10
C ILE A 100 -3.52 -5.05 -0.76
N PHE A 101 -3.98 -5.27 0.46
CA PHE A 101 -4.33 -6.62 0.90
C PHE A 101 -5.47 -7.21 0.07
N GLY A 102 -5.20 -8.35 -0.55
CA GLY A 102 -6.09 -9.03 -1.49
C GLY A 102 -5.75 -8.82 -2.97
N ASP A 103 -5.03 -7.76 -3.32
CA ASP A 103 -4.53 -7.52 -4.69
C ASP A 103 -3.16 -8.18 -4.86
N VAL A 104 -3.13 -9.38 -5.38
CA VAL A 104 -1.91 -10.14 -5.66
C VAL A 104 -1.55 -10.16 -7.14
N THR A 105 -2.35 -9.54 -7.97
CA THR A 105 -2.07 -9.32 -9.38
C THR A 105 -1.33 -8.00 -9.62
N GLY A 106 -1.52 -7.03 -8.72
CA GLY A 106 -0.91 -5.71 -8.80
C GLY A 106 -1.65 -4.75 -9.74
N ASP A 107 -2.90 -5.07 -10.08
CA ASP A 107 -3.72 -4.23 -10.96
C ASP A 107 -4.56 -3.19 -10.18
N GLY A 108 -4.46 -3.20 -8.85
CA GLY A 108 -5.17 -2.30 -7.95
C GLY A 108 -6.64 -2.66 -7.73
N VAL A 109 -7.06 -3.84 -8.14
CA VAL A 109 -8.42 -4.36 -7.93
C VAL A 109 -8.36 -5.72 -7.27
N ILE A 110 -9.34 -6.07 -6.47
CA ILE A 110 -9.47 -7.42 -5.92
C ILE A 110 -10.54 -8.16 -6.72
N ASN A 111 -10.14 -9.21 -7.42
CA ASN A 111 -11.02 -9.98 -8.29
C ASN A 111 -10.69 -11.49 -8.29
N ALA A 112 -11.35 -12.26 -9.15
CA ALA A 112 -11.17 -13.70 -9.22
C ALA A 112 -9.74 -14.14 -9.63
N LEU A 113 -8.97 -13.28 -10.31
CA LEU A 113 -7.59 -13.59 -10.67
C LEU A 113 -6.67 -13.59 -9.44
N ASP A 114 -6.93 -12.69 -8.48
CA ASP A 114 -6.21 -12.66 -7.21
C ASP A 114 -6.51 -13.93 -6.42
N LEU A 115 -7.78 -14.30 -6.32
CA LEU A 115 -8.19 -15.55 -5.68
C LEU A 115 -7.47 -16.76 -6.28
N LEU A 116 -7.42 -16.85 -7.61
CA LEU A 116 -6.75 -17.93 -8.33
C LEU A 116 -5.24 -17.95 -8.05
N LYS A 117 -4.58 -16.79 -8.02
CA LYS A 117 -3.14 -16.73 -7.71
C LYS A 117 -2.83 -17.15 -6.27
N ILE A 118 -3.65 -16.74 -5.30
CA ILE A 118 -3.52 -17.17 -3.90
C ILE A 118 -3.71 -18.69 -3.81
N GLN A 119 -4.74 -19.22 -4.46
CA GLN A 119 -4.99 -20.67 -4.50
C GLN A 119 -3.82 -21.43 -5.08
N LYS A 120 -3.29 -21.00 -6.22
CA LYS A 120 -2.11 -21.63 -6.85
C LYS A 120 -0.88 -21.62 -5.96
N HIS A 121 -0.68 -20.56 -5.19
CA HIS A 121 0.41 -20.49 -4.22
C HIS A 121 0.22 -21.51 -3.10
N ILE A 122 -0.98 -21.61 -2.53
CA ILE A 122 -1.28 -22.53 -1.41
C ILE A 122 -1.06 -24.00 -1.81
N ILE A 123 -1.45 -24.36 -3.04
CA ILE A 123 -1.27 -25.74 -3.54
C ILE A 123 0.13 -25.99 -4.16
N GLY A 124 1.03 -25.00 -4.11
CA GLY A 124 2.39 -25.12 -4.65
C GLY A 124 2.51 -25.07 -6.17
N ALA A 125 1.44 -24.74 -6.90
CA ALA A 125 1.45 -24.65 -8.36
C ALA A 125 2.14 -23.39 -8.90
N SER A 126 2.23 -22.33 -8.09
CA SER A 126 3.01 -21.12 -8.37
C SER A 126 3.41 -20.44 -7.07
N SER A 127 4.41 -19.55 -7.12
CA SER A 127 4.89 -18.84 -5.93
C SER A 127 4.62 -17.35 -6.00
N LEU A 128 3.97 -16.81 -4.96
CA LEU A 128 3.95 -15.38 -4.68
C LEU A 128 5.19 -15.01 -3.87
N LYS A 129 5.76 -13.84 -4.13
CA LYS A 129 6.96 -13.33 -3.45
C LYS A 129 6.81 -11.84 -3.13
N GLY A 130 7.62 -11.35 -2.18
CA GLY A 130 7.71 -9.93 -1.86
C GLY A 130 6.37 -9.29 -1.53
N ALA A 131 6.08 -8.15 -2.13
CA ALA A 131 4.85 -7.40 -1.94
C ALA A 131 3.58 -8.21 -2.21
N PHE A 132 3.60 -9.09 -3.22
CA PHE A 132 2.45 -9.91 -3.59
C PHE A 132 2.15 -11.01 -2.55
N LEU A 133 3.19 -11.62 -1.96
CA LEU A 133 3.00 -12.57 -0.86
C LEU A 133 2.48 -11.85 0.39
N GLN A 134 2.97 -10.66 0.66
CA GLN A 134 2.50 -9.83 1.78
C GLN A 134 1.03 -9.44 1.58
N ALA A 135 0.65 -9.02 0.38
CA ALA A 135 -0.73 -8.69 0.04
C ALA A 135 -1.70 -9.88 0.13
N ALA A 136 -1.20 -11.09 -0.10
CA ALA A 136 -1.98 -12.32 0.03
C ALA A 136 -2.27 -12.69 1.49
N ASN A 137 -1.37 -12.35 2.42
CA ASN A 137 -1.52 -12.64 3.85
C ASN A 137 -2.48 -11.62 4.52
N ILE A 138 -3.76 -11.77 4.24
CA ILE A 138 -4.82 -10.82 4.65
C ILE A 138 -5.00 -10.81 6.17
N LYS A 139 -4.76 -11.93 6.83
CA LYS A 139 -4.82 -11.99 8.30
C LYS A 139 -3.60 -11.37 8.99
N ARG A 140 -2.54 -11.04 8.24
CA ARG A 140 -1.29 -10.38 8.69
C ARG A 140 -0.57 -11.10 9.82
N SER A 141 -0.78 -12.37 9.97
CA SER A 141 -0.16 -13.21 11.00
C SER A 141 0.10 -14.61 10.46
N GLY A 142 1.22 -15.20 10.85
CA GLY A 142 1.64 -16.51 10.36
C GLY A 142 1.86 -16.53 8.85
N GLY A 143 1.93 -17.71 8.26
CA GLY A 143 2.04 -17.89 6.82
C GLY A 143 0.71 -17.79 6.10
N LEU A 144 0.76 -17.66 4.78
CA LEU A 144 -0.41 -17.70 3.92
C LEU A 144 -1.13 -19.05 4.05
N SER A 145 -2.44 -19.01 4.17
CA SER A 145 -3.25 -20.21 4.45
C SER A 145 -4.63 -20.15 3.80
N ALA A 146 -5.38 -21.24 3.90
CA ALA A 146 -6.76 -21.32 3.44
C ALA A 146 -7.70 -20.25 4.07
N LEU A 147 -7.37 -19.72 5.26
CA LEU A 147 -8.12 -18.62 5.87
C LEU A 147 -8.00 -17.33 5.08
N ASP A 148 -6.83 -17.04 4.52
CA ASP A 148 -6.62 -15.87 3.65
C ASP A 148 -7.43 -16.02 2.36
N LEU A 149 -7.42 -17.21 1.77
CA LEU A 149 -8.23 -17.55 0.60
C LEU A 149 -9.73 -17.33 0.89
N LEU A 150 -10.22 -17.82 2.02
CA LEU A 150 -11.61 -17.66 2.45
C LEU A 150 -11.99 -16.18 2.61
N LYS A 151 -11.09 -15.36 3.12
CA LYS A 151 -11.32 -13.90 3.26
C LYS A 151 -11.51 -13.22 1.90
N VAL A 152 -10.71 -13.59 0.89
CA VAL A 152 -10.88 -13.08 -0.48
C VAL A 152 -12.19 -13.57 -1.08
N GLN A 153 -12.54 -14.84 -0.91
CA GLN A 153 -13.82 -15.38 -1.38
C GLN A 153 -15.01 -14.63 -0.77
N LYS A 154 -15.01 -14.40 0.54
CA LYS A 154 -16.07 -13.63 1.22
C LYS A 154 -16.15 -12.19 0.72
N PHE A 155 -15.01 -11.56 0.45
CA PHE A 155 -14.97 -10.23 -0.14
C PHE A 155 -15.62 -10.22 -1.53
N LEU A 156 -15.26 -11.15 -2.40
CA LEU A 156 -15.81 -11.25 -3.76
C LEU A 156 -17.30 -11.53 -3.80
N MET A 157 -17.81 -12.25 -2.80
CA MET A 157 -19.26 -12.48 -2.63
C MET A 157 -20.01 -11.32 -1.97
N GLY A 158 -19.30 -10.24 -1.59
CA GLY A 158 -19.89 -9.13 -0.84
C GLY A 158 -20.24 -9.45 0.62
N ALA A 159 -19.79 -10.61 1.15
CA ALA A 159 -20.11 -11.06 2.49
C ALA A 159 -19.19 -10.47 3.58
N ALA A 160 -18.03 -9.95 3.21
CA ALA A 160 -17.09 -9.34 4.12
C ALA A 160 -16.21 -8.30 3.42
N LYS A 161 -15.62 -7.40 4.20
CA LYS A 161 -14.59 -6.45 3.73
C LYS A 161 -13.20 -6.97 4.07
N ILE A 162 -12.21 -6.57 3.26
CA ILE A 162 -10.79 -6.76 3.58
C ILE A 162 -10.28 -5.44 4.14
N SER A 163 -9.89 -5.43 5.42
CA SER A 163 -9.26 -4.26 6.03
C SER A 163 -7.91 -3.99 5.38
N GLN A 164 -7.65 -2.74 5.03
CA GLN A 164 -6.36 -2.30 4.50
C GLN A 164 -5.46 -1.70 5.58
N LYS A 165 -6.00 -1.44 6.79
CA LYS A 165 -5.31 -0.90 7.98
C LYS A 165 -5.27 -1.91 9.10
#